data_715451f28ba58741d935b264625faa4c
#
_entry.id   715451f28ba58741d935b264625faa4c
#
_cell.length_a   1.000
_cell.length_b   1.000
_cell.length_c   1.000
_cell.angle_alpha   90.00
_cell.angle_beta   90.00
_cell.angle_gamma   90.00
#
_symmetry.space_group_name_H-M   'P 1'
#
loop_
_entity.id
_entity.type
_entity.pdbx_description
1 polymer ?
#
loop_
_entity_poly.entity_id
_entity_poly.type
_entity_poly.pdbx_seq_one_letter_code
_entity_poly.pdbx_strand_id
1 'polypeptide(L)'
;MFHGLLWGCFLAALLLLLLGSLLPSGIPLLALPVAPPVKHVIGYSVLAILMVLAMRADVRRSAGIALGLTALGLVVELAQIPVPVRSFLWLDVGACALGAVLGSVVGLGLRRVAAVIRRPKVGDRM
;
A
#
# COMPACT_ATOMS: atom_id res chain seq x y z
N MET A 1 -15.51 4.84 -13.97
CA MET A 1 -15.48 5.82 -12.86
C MET A 1 -14.80 5.27 -11.61
N PHE A 2 -15.25 4.14 -11.07
CA PHE A 2 -14.65 3.55 -9.86
C PHE A 2 -13.18 3.18 -10.03
N HIS A 3 -12.80 2.63 -11.18
CA HIS A 3 -11.42 2.26 -11.50
C HIS A 3 -10.48 3.49 -11.52
N GLY A 4 -10.91 4.59 -12.13
CA GLY A 4 -10.14 5.84 -12.14
C GLY A 4 -9.97 6.44 -10.74
N LEU A 5 -11.01 6.34 -9.89
CA LEU A 5 -10.94 6.77 -8.50
C LEU A 5 -9.90 5.98 -7.71
N LEU A 6 -9.84 4.66 -7.88
CA LEU A 6 -8.86 3.81 -7.22
C LEU A 6 -7.43 4.18 -7.61
N TRP A 7 -7.17 4.42 -8.90
CA TRP A 7 -5.86 4.88 -9.37
C TRP A 7 -5.52 6.26 -8.82
N GLY A 8 -6.50 7.18 -8.79
CA GLY A 8 -6.31 8.51 -8.19
C GLY A 8 -5.93 8.42 -6.72
N CYS A 9 -6.64 7.60 -5.95
CA CYS A 9 -6.33 7.35 -4.54
C CYS A 9 -4.96 6.72 -4.36
N PHE A 10 -4.59 5.75 -5.20
CA PHE A 10 -3.27 5.13 -5.17
C PHE A 10 -2.15 6.15 -5.41
N LEU A 11 -2.29 6.97 -6.45
CA LEU A 11 -1.29 8.00 -6.78
C LEU A 11 -1.18 9.05 -5.68
N ALA A 12 -2.30 9.47 -5.09
CA ALA A 12 -2.30 10.41 -3.96
C ALA A 12 -1.62 9.80 -2.74
N ALA A 13 -1.93 8.55 -2.39
CA ALA A 13 -1.31 7.85 -1.27
C ALA A 13 0.19 7.64 -1.50
N LEU A 14 0.59 7.27 -2.72
CA LEU A 14 2.00 7.12 -3.09
C LEU A 14 2.75 8.44 -2.96
N LEU A 15 2.17 9.55 -3.46
CA LEU A 15 2.77 10.86 -3.36
C LEU A 15 2.96 11.29 -1.89
N LEU A 16 1.93 11.09 -1.06
CA LEU A 16 2.01 11.40 0.37
C LEU A 16 3.08 10.56 1.07
N LEU A 17 3.17 9.28 0.73
CA LEU A 17 4.19 8.40 1.29
C LEU A 17 5.60 8.85 0.91
N LEU A 18 5.83 9.17 -0.36
CA LEU A 18 7.13 9.62 -0.86
C LEU A 18 7.52 10.97 -0.25
N LEU A 19 6.60 11.93 -0.21
CA LEU A 19 6.87 13.23 0.40
C LEU A 19 7.16 13.11 1.90
N GLY A 20 6.34 12.32 2.61
CA GLY A 20 6.53 12.10 4.04
C GLY A 20 7.83 11.37 4.37
N SER A 21 8.30 10.50 3.46
CA SER A 21 9.54 9.74 3.65
C SER A 21 10.78 10.55 3.29
N LEU A 22 10.72 11.39 2.26
CA LEU A 22 11.90 12.08 1.71
C LEU A 22 12.09 13.50 2.25
N LEU A 23 11.04 14.14 2.78
CA LEU A 23 11.18 15.46 3.41
C LEU A 23 11.88 15.33 4.78
N PRO A 24 12.87 16.20 5.10
CA PRO A 24 13.61 16.13 6.36
C PRO A 24 12.73 16.22 7.61
N SER A 25 11.72 17.11 7.59
CA SER A 25 10.80 17.32 8.71
C SER A 25 9.54 16.44 8.63
N GLY A 26 9.38 15.70 7.53
CA GLY A 26 8.14 14.99 7.23
C GLY A 26 6.97 15.93 6.94
N ILE A 27 5.77 15.39 6.93
CA ILE A 27 4.53 16.17 6.75
C ILE A 27 3.86 16.27 8.13
N PRO A 28 3.67 17.47 8.72
CA PRO A 28 3.08 17.62 10.04
C PRO A 28 1.70 16.94 10.19
N LEU A 29 0.90 16.95 9.13
CA LEU A 29 -0.40 16.28 9.10
C LEU A 29 -0.30 14.77 9.29
N LEU A 30 0.82 14.16 8.89
CA LEU A 30 1.09 12.73 9.02
C LEU A 30 1.96 12.40 10.24
N ALA A 31 2.19 13.38 11.12
CA ALA A 31 2.98 13.19 12.35
C ALA A 31 2.15 12.45 13.41
N LEU A 32 1.85 11.17 13.13
CA LEU A 32 1.17 10.29 14.08
C LEU A 32 2.10 9.91 15.23
N PRO A 33 1.59 9.80 16.48
CA PRO A 33 2.40 9.42 17.63
C PRO A 33 2.66 7.89 17.67
N VAL A 34 3.11 7.34 16.55
CA VAL A 34 3.43 5.91 16.40
C VAL A 34 4.86 5.76 15.91
N ALA A 35 5.48 4.62 16.22
CA ALA A 35 6.83 4.33 15.76
C ALA A 35 6.94 4.33 14.23
N PRO A 36 8.07 4.78 13.65
CA PRO A 36 8.26 4.79 12.20
C PRO A 36 7.95 3.48 11.49
N PRO A 37 8.35 2.28 11.98
CA PRO A 37 7.99 1.02 11.32
C PRO A 37 6.47 0.81 11.19
N VAL A 38 5.68 1.23 12.18
CA VAL A 38 4.22 1.13 12.13
C VAL A 38 3.64 1.99 11.01
N LYS A 39 4.19 3.20 10.80
CA LYS A 39 3.80 4.07 9.69
C LYS A 39 4.06 3.41 8.34
N HIS A 40 5.19 2.72 8.18
CA HIS A 40 5.53 1.98 6.98
C HIS A 40 4.56 0.82 6.73
N VAL A 41 4.23 0.03 7.76
CA VAL A 41 3.25 -1.05 7.65
C VAL A 41 1.91 -0.49 7.16
N ILE A 42 1.39 0.56 7.78
CA ILE A 42 0.11 1.17 7.41
C ILE A 42 0.15 1.72 5.99
N GLY A 43 1.16 2.52 5.65
CA GLY A 43 1.28 3.14 4.33
C GLY A 43 1.37 2.14 3.20
N TYR A 44 2.22 1.13 3.34
CA TYR A 44 2.40 0.09 2.32
C TYR A 44 1.20 -0.87 2.24
N SER A 45 0.50 -1.09 3.36
CA SER A 45 -0.77 -1.84 3.34
C SER A 45 -1.83 -1.11 2.51
N VAL A 46 -1.99 0.20 2.71
CA VAL A 46 -2.94 1.01 1.94
C VAL A 46 -2.58 0.99 0.46
N LEU A 47 -1.30 1.19 0.11
CA LEU A 47 -0.85 1.13 -1.28
C LEU A 47 -1.14 -0.24 -1.92
N ALA A 48 -0.86 -1.33 -1.21
CA ALA A 48 -1.11 -2.69 -1.70
C ALA A 48 -2.61 -2.95 -1.91
N ILE A 49 -3.45 -2.57 -0.97
CA ILE A 49 -4.91 -2.70 -1.09
C ILE A 49 -5.41 -1.97 -2.33
N LEU A 50 -5.05 -0.71 -2.47
CA LEU A 50 -5.49 0.13 -3.59
C LEU A 50 -5.03 -0.44 -4.93
N MET A 51 -3.78 -0.92 -5.00
CA MET A 51 -3.22 -1.46 -6.23
C MET A 51 -3.86 -2.80 -6.61
N VAL A 52 -4.09 -3.70 -5.63
CA VAL A 52 -4.79 -4.97 -5.86
C VAL A 52 -6.20 -4.72 -6.38
N LEU A 53 -6.92 -3.77 -5.79
CA LEU A 53 -8.28 -3.41 -6.22
C LEU A 53 -8.28 -2.73 -7.59
N ALA A 54 -7.37 -1.79 -7.83
CA ALA A 54 -7.28 -1.05 -9.09
C ALA A 54 -6.91 -1.96 -10.27
N MET A 55 -5.96 -2.87 -10.08
CA MET A 55 -5.52 -3.82 -11.11
C MET A 55 -6.40 -5.06 -11.21
N ARG A 56 -7.35 -5.23 -10.31
CA ARG A 56 -8.14 -6.47 -10.19
C ARG A 56 -7.23 -7.70 -10.15
N ALA A 57 -6.17 -7.60 -9.33
CA ALA A 57 -5.12 -8.60 -9.28
C ALA A 57 -5.62 -9.93 -8.73
N ASP A 58 -5.16 -11.01 -9.34
CA ASP A 58 -5.26 -12.37 -8.79
C ASP A 58 -4.13 -12.61 -7.76
N VAL A 59 -4.03 -13.82 -7.23
CA VAL A 59 -2.99 -14.18 -6.25
C VAL A 59 -1.58 -13.95 -6.81
N ARG A 60 -1.34 -14.34 -8.05
CA ARG A 60 -0.02 -14.20 -8.69
C ARG A 60 0.37 -12.73 -8.87
N ARG A 61 -0.54 -11.92 -9.39
CA ARG A 61 -0.32 -10.47 -9.56
C ARG A 61 -0.16 -9.77 -8.21
N SER A 62 -0.92 -10.18 -7.21
CA SER A 62 -0.81 -9.63 -5.86
C SER A 62 0.55 -9.93 -5.23
N ALA A 63 1.12 -11.12 -5.47
CA ALA A 63 2.49 -11.44 -5.07
C ALA A 63 3.50 -10.51 -5.75
N GLY A 64 3.32 -10.23 -7.04
CA GLY A 64 4.13 -9.26 -7.79
C GLY A 64 3.99 -7.83 -7.24
N ILE A 65 2.80 -7.42 -6.85
CA ILE A 65 2.54 -6.12 -6.21
C ILE A 65 3.29 -6.03 -4.87
N ALA A 66 3.19 -7.06 -4.03
CA ALA A 66 3.88 -7.10 -2.74
C ALA A 66 5.40 -7.01 -2.93
N LEU A 67 5.94 -7.73 -3.90
CA LEU A 67 7.37 -7.69 -4.22
C LEU A 67 7.80 -6.31 -4.74
N GLY A 68 7.02 -5.73 -5.65
CA GLY A 68 7.30 -4.39 -6.21
C GLY A 68 7.24 -3.29 -5.15
N LEU A 69 6.27 -3.33 -4.25
CA LEU A 69 6.17 -2.37 -3.15
C LEU A 69 7.30 -2.55 -2.12
N THR A 70 7.74 -3.77 -1.88
CA THR A 70 8.91 -4.05 -1.03
C THR A 70 10.17 -3.45 -1.66
N ALA A 71 10.35 -3.62 -2.97
CA ALA A 71 11.46 -3.01 -3.70
C ALA A 71 11.39 -1.49 -3.65
N LEU A 72 10.20 -0.90 -3.77
CA LEU A 72 9.98 0.54 -3.59
C LEU A 72 10.40 0.99 -2.18
N GLY A 73 10.03 0.23 -1.15
CA GLY A 73 10.42 0.50 0.23
C GLY A 73 11.94 0.53 0.40
N LEU A 74 12.64 -0.43 -0.19
CA LEU A 74 14.09 -0.45 -0.18
C LEU A 74 14.69 0.79 -0.89
N VAL A 75 14.16 1.14 -2.06
CA VAL A 75 14.62 2.34 -2.81
C VAL A 75 14.39 3.61 -1.99
N VAL A 76 13.24 3.75 -1.35
CA VAL A 76 12.93 4.90 -0.49
C VAL A 76 13.89 4.98 0.69
N GLU A 77 14.17 3.86 1.35
CA GLU A 77 15.14 3.81 2.45
C GLU A 77 16.56 4.21 2.00
N LEU A 78 16.99 3.73 0.84
CA LEU A 78 18.28 4.13 0.27
C LEU A 78 18.31 5.63 -0.08
N ALA A 79 17.21 6.16 -0.58
CA ALA A 79 17.08 7.58 -0.90
C ALA A 79 17.08 8.48 0.34
N GLN A 80 16.77 7.94 1.52
CA GLN A 80 16.81 8.68 2.78
C GLN A 80 18.22 8.85 3.34
N ILE A 81 19.22 8.10 2.89
CA ILE A 81 20.59 8.16 3.41
C ILE A 81 21.15 9.59 3.38
N PRO A 82 21.05 10.35 2.26
CA PRO A 82 21.57 11.72 2.22
C PRO A 82 20.65 12.76 2.88
N VAL A 83 19.44 12.38 3.33
CA VAL A 83 18.48 13.33 3.91
C VAL A 83 18.82 13.58 5.37
N PRO A 84 18.97 14.87 5.80
CA PRO A 84 19.25 15.20 7.20
C PRO A 84 18.19 14.61 8.15
N VAL A 85 18.63 14.15 9.32
CA VAL A 85 17.77 13.56 10.38
C VAL A 85 17.14 12.21 9.98
N ARG A 86 17.44 11.68 8.79
CA ARG A 86 16.97 10.38 8.33
C ARG A 86 18.12 9.38 8.35
N SER A 87 17.81 8.12 8.62
CA SER A 87 18.78 7.02 8.61
C SER A 87 18.18 5.79 7.94
N PHE A 88 19.02 5.00 7.29
CA PHE A 88 18.62 3.72 6.72
C PHE A 88 18.41 2.69 7.85
N LEU A 89 17.26 2.04 7.85
CA LEU A 89 16.93 0.98 8.80
C LEU A 89 16.36 -0.24 8.08
N TRP A 90 17.00 -1.38 8.23
CA TRP A 90 16.48 -2.66 7.71
C TRP A 90 15.10 -3.00 8.30
N LEU A 91 14.85 -2.56 9.53
CA LEU A 91 13.54 -2.73 10.17
C LEU A 91 12.43 -2.05 9.37
N ASP A 92 12.69 -0.87 8.82
CA ASP A 92 11.72 -0.13 8.02
C ASP A 92 11.46 -0.83 6.67
N VAL A 93 12.50 -1.41 6.05
CA VAL A 93 12.34 -2.25 4.84
C VAL A 93 11.47 -3.47 5.15
N GLY A 94 11.73 -4.14 6.27
CA GLY A 94 10.90 -5.26 6.73
C GLY A 94 9.45 -4.86 7.00
N ALA A 95 9.24 -3.67 7.56
CA ALA A 95 7.91 -3.11 7.78
C ALA A 95 7.17 -2.83 6.46
N CYS A 96 7.88 -2.31 5.45
CA CYS A 96 7.32 -2.12 4.11
C CYS A 96 6.88 -3.45 3.49
N ALA A 97 7.71 -4.49 3.60
CA ALA A 97 7.41 -5.83 3.11
C ALA A 97 6.18 -6.42 3.82
N LEU A 98 6.13 -6.33 5.14
CA LEU A 98 5.00 -6.79 5.94
C LEU A 98 3.72 -6.06 5.53
N GLY A 99 3.76 -4.74 5.41
CA GLY A 99 2.63 -3.93 4.99
C GLY A 99 2.15 -4.31 3.59
N ALA A 100 3.07 -4.47 2.65
CA ALA A 100 2.74 -4.88 1.28
C ALA A 100 2.06 -6.25 1.22
N VAL A 101 2.54 -7.23 1.99
CA VAL A 101 1.94 -8.56 2.06
C VAL A 101 0.56 -8.51 2.72
N LEU A 102 0.44 -7.86 3.88
CA LEU A 102 -0.83 -7.73 4.59
C LEU A 102 -1.88 -7.01 3.74
N GLY A 103 -1.49 -5.91 3.10
CA GLY A 103 -2.38 -5.15 2.21
C GLY A 103 -2.81 -5.96 0.99
N SER A 104 -1.92 -6.75 0.41
CA SER A 104 -2.24 -7.63 -0.71
C SER A 104 -3.25 -8.71 -0.31
N VAL A 105 -3.08 -9.32 0.86
CA VAL A 105 -4.02 -10.32 1.40
C VAL A 105 -5.39 -9.69 1.66
N VAL A 106 -5.43 -8.53 2.31
CA VAL A 106 -6.67 -7.79 2.56
C VAL A 106 -7.35 -7.39 1.25
N GLY A 107 -6.60 -6.88 0.29
CA GLY A 107 -7.12 -6.50 -1.02
C GLY A 107 -7.73 -7.67 -1.78
N LEU A 108 -7.08 -8.84 -1.75
CA LEU A 108 -7.63 -10.07 -2.33
C LEU A 108 -8.92 -10.50 -1.63
N GLY A 109 -8.96 -10.41 -0.30
CA GLY A 109 -10.15 -10.71 0.49
C GLY A 109 -11.32 -9.80 0.12
N LEU A 110 -11.07 -8.49 0.03
CA LEU A 110 -12.07 -7.50 -0.38
C LEU A 110 -12.62 -7.78 -1.78
N ARG A 111 -11.75 -8.17 -2.73
CA ARG A 111 -12.18 -8.57 -4.07
C ARG A 111 -13.11 -9.78 -4.06
N ARG A 112 -12.77 -10.78 -3.26
CA ARG A 112 -13.58 -12.00 -3.14
C ARG A 112 -14.95 -11.69 -2.54
N VAL A 113 -14.99 -10.88 -1.48
CA VAL A 113 -16.25 -10.46 -0.86
C VAL A 113 -17.11 -9.67 -1.85
N ALA A 114 -16.53 -8.72 -2.57
CA ALA A 114 -17.24 -7.94 -3.58
C ALA A 114 -17.79 -8.82 -4.71
N ALA A 115 -17.04 -9.84 -5.14
CA ALA A 115 -17.50 -10.79 -6.17
C ALA A 115 -18.67 -11.63 -5.68
N VAL A 116 -18.68 -12.05 -4.41
CA VAL A 116 -19.80 -12.80 -3.81
C VAL A 116 -21.06 -11.93 -3.72
N ILE A 117 -20.91 -10.67 -3.28
CA ILE A 117 -22.04 -9.74 -3.17
C ILE A 117 -22.66 -9.43 -4.52
N ARG A 118 -21.85 -9.34 -5.59
CA ARG A 118 -22.30 -9.03 -6.94
C ARG A 118 -22.91 -10.21 -7.70
N ARG A 119 -22.82 -11.44 -7.16
CA ARG A 119 -23.48 -12.60 -7.80
C ARG A 119 -24.98 -12.45 -7.69
N PRO A 120 -25.72 -12.48 -8.84
CA PRO A 120 -27.18 -12.45 -8.78
C PRO A 120 -27.66 -13.71 -8.03
N LYS A 121 -28.61 -13.52 -7.15
CA LYS A 121 -29.27 -14.63 -6.48
C LYS A 121 -29.93 -15.52 -7.54
N VAL A 122 -29.57 -16.80 -7.56
CA VAL A 122 -30.08 -17.78 -8.53
C VAL A 122 -31.64 -17.91 -8.47
N GLY A 123 -32.28 -17.35 -7.44
CA GLY A 123 -33.73 -17.37 -7.29
C GLY A 123 -34.52 -16.33 -8.09
N ASP A 124 -33.89 -15.31 -8.67
CA ASP A 124 -34.59 -14.22 -9.34
C ASP A 124 -34.84 -14.48 -10.84
N ARG A 125 -34.55 -15.68 -11.33
CA ARG A 125 -34.74 -16.06 -12.74
C ARG A 125 -35.91 -17.03 -12.97
N MET A 126 -36.79 -17.18 -12.02
CA MET A 126 -38.02 -17.96 -12.22
C MET A 126 -39.22 -17.03 -12.31
#